data_7ecb4a5df38872cd1a192f1ed705a59a
#
_entry.id   7ecb4a5df38872cd1a192f1ed705a59a
#
_cell.length_a   1.000
_cell.length_b   1.000
_cell.length_c   1.000
_cell.angle_alpha   90.00
_cell.angle_beta   90.00
_cell.angle_gamma   90.00
#
_symmetry.space_group_name_H-M   'P 1'
#
loop_
_entity.id
_entity.type
_entity.pdbx_description
1 polymer ?
#
loop_
_entity_poly.entity_id
_entity_poly.type
_entity_poly.pdbx_seq_one_letter_code
_entity_poly.pdbx_strand_id
1 'polypeptide(L)'
;MSTQKEYLPKRAMSIHAHPDDQEFTVAGTLAKWAQSGCEIVSVIITSGDAGSNDPQHGEEYKPTLAKLREREQKAANKTLGVKETIFLGYPDGELEATLALRKELTRLIRQHKPEAVVIGDPQGVFYGNGYINHPDHRAAAQAALYATFPSAETRLIFTDLLQAGYEPHKVKRIYVHGAEKPDTWVDISTTINVKLKALKKHKSQLGEWKPDKMMREW
;
A
#
# COMPACT_ATOMS: atom_id res chain seq x y z
N MET A 1 10.46 -29.76 4.64
CA MET A 1 10.12 -28.45 4.05
C MET A 1 11.42 -27.76 3.72
N SER A 2 11.70 -27.47 2.45
CA SER A 2 12.90 -26.76 2.03
C SER A 2 12.85 -25.35 2.62
N THR A 3 13.81 -24.98 3.48
CA THR A 3 13.98 -23.60 3.96
C THR A 3 14.50 -22.74 2.83
N GLN A 4 13.59 -22.35 1.94
CA GLN A 4 13.96 -21.37 0.91
C GLN A 4 14.34 -20.08 1.65
N LYS A 5 15.58 -19.62 1.45
CA LYS A 5 16.08 -18.39 2.07
C LYS A 5 15.13 -17.25 1.77
N GLU A 6 14.64 -16.58 2.79
CA GLU A 6 13.71 -15.45 2.64
C GLU A 6 14.32 -14.39 1.72
N TYR A 7 13.52 -13.91 0.76
CA TYR A 7 13.95 -12.86 -0.15
C TYR A 7 13.84 -11.50 0.54
N LEU A 8 14.95 -10.80 0.65
CA LEU A 8 15.03 -9.44 1.19
C LEU A 8 15.37 -8.49 0.04
N PRO A 9 14.41 -7.66 -0.43
CA PRO A 9 14.67 -6.70 -1.51
C PRO A 9 15.55 -5.55 -1.02
N LYS A 10 16.37 -4.98 -1.92
CA LYS A 10 17.09 -3.73 -1.63
C LYS A 10 16.20 -2.50 -1.73
N ARG A 11 15.21 -2.53 -2.62
CA ARG A 11 14.20 -1.49 -2.81
C ARG A 11 12.83 -2.14 -2.94
N ALA A 12 11.85 -1.60 -2.24
CA ALA A 12 10.46 -2.04 -2.33
C ALA A 12 9.51 -0.86 -2.49
N MET A 13 8.36 -1.12 -3.10
CA MET A 13 7.28 -0.16 -3.20
C MET A 13 6.00 -0.81 -2.68
N SER A 14 5.35 -0.18 -1.70
CA SER A 14 4.04 -0.57 -1.17
C SER A 14 2.99 0.36 -1.75
N ILE A 15 1.95 -0.17 -2.40
CA ILE A 15 0.92 0.63 -3.08
C ILE A 15 -0.45 0.23 -2.52
N HIS A 16 -1.14 1.19 -1.89
CA HIS A 16 -2.43 0.98 -1.25
C HIS A 16 -3.41 2.11 -1.55
N ALA A 17 -4.70 1.85 -1.35
CA ALA A 17 -5.74 2.83 -1.61
C ALA A 17 -5.75 3.95 -0.56
N HIS A 18 -5.78 3.60 0.73
CA HIS A 18 -6.02 4.55 1.81
C HIS A 18 -4.88 4.57 2.83
N PRO A 19 -4.74 5.67 3.58
CA PRO A 19 -3.96 5.69 4.81
C PRO A 19 -4.49 4.61 5.79
N ASP A 20 -3.61 3.80 6.36
CA ASP A 20 -3.81 2.65 7.26
C ASP A 20 -3.87 1.25 6.61
N ASP A 21 -4.20 1.11 5.35
CA ASP A 21 -4.31 -0.20 4.67
C ASP A 21 -3.08 -1.09 4.90
N GLN A 22 -1.89 -0.53 4.71
CA GLN A 22 -0.63 -1.29 4.88
C GLN A 22 -0.37 -1.65 6.33
N GLU A 23 -0.84 -0.84 7.29
CA GLU A 23 -0.67 -1.09 8.72
C GLU A 23 -1.56 -2.24 9.19
N PHE A 24 -2.76 -2.36 8.65
CA PHE A 24 -3.62 -3.52 8.89
C PHE A 24 -3.05 -4.80 8.28
N THR A 25 -2.34 -4.71 7.17
CA THR A 25 -1.93 -5.86 6.37
C THR A 25 -0.42 -6.14 6.47
N VAL A 26 0.41 -5.47 5.71
CA VAL A 26 1.81 -5.84 5.42
C VAL A 26 2.86 -5.11 6.25
N ALA A 27 2.48 -4.23 7.17
CA ALA A 27 3.43 -3.37 7.90
C ALA A 27 4.51 -4.13 8.69
N GLY A 28 4.20 -5.33 9.18
CA GLY A 28 5.21 -6.19 9.82
C GLY A 28 6.32 -6.61 8.86
N THR A 29 5.95 -6.95 7.63
CA THR A 29 6.88 -7.27 6.55
C THR A 29 7.70 -6.05 6.13
N LEU A 30 7.04 -4.89 5.96
CA LEU A 30 7.73 -3.65 5.61
C LEU A 30 8.75 -3.26 6.68
N ALA A 31 8.37 -3.33 7.97
CA ALA A 31 9.29 -3.07 9.08
C ALA A 31 10.50 -4.04 9.07
N LYS A 32 10.28 -5.32 8.81
CA LYS A 32 11.34 -6.32 8.70
C LYS A 32 12.31 -6.02 7.56
N TRP A 33 11.78 -5.65 6.39
CA TRP A 33 12.59 -5.27 5.25
C TRP A 33 13.38 -3.98 5.50
N ALA A 34 12.76 -2.96 6.11
CA ALA A 34 13.43 -1.71 6.48
C ALA A 34 14.58 -1.95 7.46
N GLN A 35 14.38 -2.79 8.50
CA GLN A 35 15.42 -3.20 9.45
C GLN A 35 16.57 -3.98 8.79
N SER A 36 16.30 -4.62 7.65
CA SER A 36 17.30 -5.32 6.84
C SER A 36 17.98 -4.43 5.79
N GLY A 37 17.72 -3.12 5.84
CA GLY A 37 18.34 -2.14 4.94
C GLY A 37 17.61 -1.92 3.61
N CYS A 38 16.37 -2.40 3.47
CA CYS A 38 15.54 -2.14 2.30
C CYS A 38 15.09 -0.67 2.28
N GLU A 39 15.27 0.01 1.15
CA GLU A 39 14.67 1.32 0.90
C GLU A 39 13.21 1.13 0.44
N ILE A 40 12.26 1.61 1.22
CA ILE A 40 10.83 1.43 0.96
C ILE A 40 10.19 2.77 0.59
N VAL A 41 9.43 2.76 -0.51
CA VAL A 41 8.53 3.84 -0.91
C VAL A 41 7.10 3.37 -0.68
N SER A 42 6.33 4.13 0.09
CA SER A 42 4.90 3.90 0.31
C SER A 42 4.10 4.87 -0.56
N VAL A 43 3.27 4.33 -1.45
CA VAL A 43 2.36 5.08 -2.32
C VAL A 43 0.94 4.84 -1.81
N ILE A 44 0.28 5.93 -1.43
CA ILE A 44 -1.11 5.94 -0.98
C ILE A 44 -1.91 6.73 -2.03
N ILE A 45 -2.89 6.08 -2.64
CA ILE A 45 -3.55 6.63 -3.83
C ILE A 45 -4.55 7.71 -3.47
N THR A 46 -5.35 7.50 -2.43
CA THR A 46 -6.27 8.53 -1.88
C THR A 46 -5.72 9.09 -0.58
N SER A 47 -6.28 10.20 -0.10
CA SER A 47 -5.95 10.70 1.25
C SER A 47 -6.95 10.25 2.32
N GLY A 48 -7.89 9.37 1.96
CA GLY A 48 -8.90 8.85 2.87
C GLY A 48 -9.87 9.91 3.38
N ASP A 49 -10.20 10.86 2.53
CA ASP A 49 -10.98 12.06 2.86
C ASP A 49 -12.48 11.80 3.05
N ALA A 50 -12.96 10.62 2.64
CA ALA A 50 -14.35 10.18 2.90
C ALA A 50 -14.48 9.26 4.13
N GLY A 51 -13.41 8.97 4.87
CA GLY A 51 -13.37 8.02 5.98
C GLY A 51 -13.94 8.57 7.31
N SER A 52 -15.09 9.25 7.29
CA SER A 52 -15.80 9.69 8.50
C SER A 52 -17.31 9.45 8.39
N ASN A 53 -17.90 8.92 9.46
CA ASN A 53 -19.35 8.77 9.61
C ASN A 53 -19.92 9.73 10.67
N ASP A 54 -19.15 10.73 11.10
CA ASP A 54 -19.64 11.75 12.03
C ASP A 54 -20.70 12.62 11.31
N PRO A 55 -21.94 12.70 11.83
CA PRO A 55 -23.01 13.48 11.20
C PRO A 55 -22.73 15.00 11.16
N GLN A 56 -21.74 15.47 11.87
CA GLN A 56 -21.29 16.88 11.83
C GLN A 56 -20.29 17.14 10.69
N HIS A 57 -19.79 16.10 10.02
CA HIS A 57 -18.84 16.23 8.94
C HIS A 57 -19.55 16.19 7.58
N GLY A 58 -19.47 17.28 6.82
CA GLY A 58 -19.92 17.38 5.43
C GLY A 58 -18.73 17.45 4.46
N GLU A 59 -19.04 17.83 3.22
CA GLU A 59 -18.05 17.93 2.14
C GLU A 59 -16.90 18.88 2.49
N GLU A 60 -17.19 19.94 3.25
CA GLU A 60 -16.21 20.95 3.70
C GLU A 60 -15.17 20.37 4.66
N TYR A 61 -15.45 19.21 5.27
CA TYR A 61 -14.52 18.55 6.18
C TYR A 61 -13.48 17.68 5.48
N LYS A 62 -13.74 17.24 4.25
CA LYS A 62 -12.84 16.36 3.48
C LYS A 62 -11.38 16.86 3.43
N PRO A 63 -11.09 18.14 3.12
CA PRO A 63 -9.70 18.61 3.10
C PRO A 63 -9.00 18.56 4.46
N THR A 64 -9.77 18.70 5.55
CA THR A 64 -9.26 18.61 6.92
C THR A 64 -8.92 17.18 7.27
N LEU A 65 -9.81 16.24 6.95
CA LEU A 65 -9.62 14.82 7.18
C LEU A 65 -8.45 14.27 6.35
N ALA A 66 -8.36 14.64 5.07
CA ALA A 66 -7.22 14.28 4.21
C ALA A 66 -5.88 14.66 4.86
N LYS A 67 -5.72 15.93 5.25
CA LYS A 67 -4.49 16.42 5.91
C LYS A 67 -4.20 15.71 7.23
N LEU A 68 -5.23 15.34 7.99
CA LEU A 68 -5.09 14.59 9.23
C LEU A 68 -4.57 13.19 8.94
N ARG A 69 -5.24 12.45 8.06
CA ARG A 69 -4.89 11.06 7.72
C ARG A 69 -3.51 10.96 7.04
N GLU A 70 -3.13 11.92 6.21
CA GLU A 70 -1.78 11.98 5.64
C GLU A 70 -0.69 12.17 6.73
N ARG A 71 -0.94 13.00 7.75
CA ARG A 71 -0.01 13.17 8.89
C ARG A 71 0.11 11.87 9.69
N GLU A 72 -0.99 11.18 9.91
CA GLU A 72 -1.03 9.90 10.61
C GLU A 72 -0.25 8.85 9.83
N GLN A 73 -0.45 8.75 8.51
CA GLN A 73 0.29 7.82 7.63
C GLN A 73 1.79 8.13 7.61
N LYS A 74 2.19 9.39 7.52
CA LYS A 74 3.61 9.78 7.60
C LYS A 74 4.23 9.36 8.94
N ALA A 75 3.49 9.50 10.06
CA ALA A 75 3.94 9.08 11.38
C ALA A 75 4.02 7.54 11.51
N ALA A 76 3.09 6.80 10.89
CA ALA A 76 3.11 5.35 10.81
C ALA A 76 4.31 4.88 9.98
N ASN A 77 4.51 5.43 8.79
CA ASN A 77 5.62 5.12 7.91
C ASN A 77 7.00 5.39 8.55
N LYS A 78 7.13 6.50 9.28
CA LYS A 78 8.34 6.77 10.08
C LYS A 78 8.58 5.68 11.13
N THR A 79 7.53 5.16 11.76
CA THR A 79 7.64 4.06 12.75
C THR A 79 8.11 2.76 12.10
N LEU A 80 7.69 2.49 10.86
CA LEU A 80 8.07 1.30 10.09
C LEU A 80 9.49 1.39 9.49
N GLY A 81 10.08 2.59 9.39
CA GLY A 81 11.34 2.81 8.70
C GLY A 81 11.17 2.99 7.18
N VAL A 82 9.98 3.34 6.72
CA VAL A 82 9.71 3.69 5.31
C VAL A 82 10.45 4.98 4.96
N LYS A 83 11.15 4.99 3.83
CA LYS A 83 12.01 6.08 3.39
C LYS A 83 11.23 7.28 2.84
N GLU A 84 10.18 6.98 2.07
CA GLU A 84 9.39 7.98 1.37
C GLU A 84 7.90 7.63 1.39
N THR A 85 7.05 8.64 1.53
CA THR A 85 5.59 8.51 1.45
C THR A 85 5.07 9.43 0.38
N ILE A 86 4.36 8.88 -0.60
CA ILE A 86 3.77 9.59 -1.73
C ILE A 86 2.25 9.47 -1.63
N PHE A 87 1.55 10.60 -1.66
CA PHE A 87 0.09 10.65 -1.79
C PHE A 87 -0.26 11.12 -3.20
N LEU A 88 -1.18 10.42 -3.87
CA LEU A 88 -1.59 10.80 -5.23
C LEU A 88 -2.81 11.71 -5.24
N GLY A 89 -3.57 11.76 -4.13
CA GLY A 89 -4.68 12.68 -3.94
C GLY A 89 -5.92 12.36 -4.79
N TYR A 90 -6.12 11.10 -5.16
CA TYR A 90 -7.37 10.68 -5.80
C TYR A 90 -8.52 10.72 -4.79
N PRO A 91 -9.78 10.96 -5.22
CA PRO A 91 -10.94 10.95 -4.34
C PRO A 91 -11.13 9.59 -3.65
N ASP A 92 -11.38 9.60 -2.35
CA ASP A 92 -11.68 8.41 -1.56
C ASP A 92 -13.12 7.95 -1.79
N GLY A 93 -13.31 6.65 -1.98
CA GLY A 93 -14.60 6.02 -2.28
C GLY A 93 -14.99 6.02 -3.76
N GLU A 94 -14.21 6.70 -4.61
CA GLU A 94 -14.50 6.88 -6.04
C GLU A 94 -13.35 6.38 -6.93
N LEU A 95 -12.44 5.59 -6.37
CA LEU A 95 -11.24 5.18 -7.09
C LEU A 95 -11.55 4.14 -8.17
N GLU A 96 -11.11 4.44 -9.40
CA GLU A 96 -11.17 3.52 -10.53
C GLU A 96 -9.75 3.19 -11.04
N ALA A 97 -9.58 1.97 -11.56
CA ALA A 97 -8.32 1.52 -12.17
C ALA A 97 -8.13 2.13 -13.57
N THR A 98 -8.09 3.46 -13.65
CA THR A 98 -8.00 4.20 -14.90
C THR A 98 -6.62 4.07 -15.56
N LEU A 99 -6.57 4.36 -16.88
CA LEU A 99 -5.31 4.43 -17.61
C LEU A 99 -4.39 5.55 -17.08
N ALA A 100 -4.97 6.66 -16.58
CA ALA A 100 -4.23 7.75 -15.96
C ALA A 100 -3.52 7.29 -14.67
N LEU A 101 -4.24 6.66 -13.75
CA LEU A 101 -3.67 6.10 -12.52
C LEU A 101 -2.58 5.05 -12.83
N ARG A 102 -2.88 4.13 -13.77
CA ARG A 102 -1.89 3.13 -14.22
C ARG A 102 -0.61 3.77 -14.74
N LYS A 103 -0.72 4.85 -15.54
CA LYS A 103 0.44 5.58 -16.07
C LYS A 103 1.23 6.27 -14.95
N GLU A 104 0.56 6.89 -14.01
CA GLU A 104 1.21 7.53 -12.87
C GLU A 104 1.97 6.52 -12.00
N LEU A 105 1.36 5.39 -11.66
CA LEU A 105 2.04 4.30 -10.97
C LEU A 105 3.20 3.71 -11.78
N THR A 106 3.05 3.61 -13.11
CA THR A 106 4.16 3.20 -14.01
C THR A 106 5.33 4.16 -13.92
N ARG A 107 5.07 5.47 -13.89
CA ARG A 107 6.11 6.50 -13.72
C ARG A 107 6.85 6.31 -12.40
N LEU A 108 6.13 6.12 -11.30
CA LEU A 108 6.73 5.90 -9.98
C LEU A 108 7.58 4.62 -9.94
N ILE A 109 7.09 3.52 -10.50
CA ILE A 109 7.84 2.26 -10.57
C ILE A 109 9.13 2.44 -11.38
N ARG A 110 9.07 3.11 -12.53
CA ARG A 110 10.26 3.40 -13.35
C ARG A 110 11.25 4.34 -12.65
N GLN A 111 10.74 5.31 -11.89
CA GLN A 111 11.54 6.28 -11.13
C GLN A 111 12.29 5.63 -9.97
N HIS A 112 11.59 4.88 -9.12
CA HIS A 112 12.14 4.32 -7.88
C HIS A 112 12.78 2.95 -8.08
N LYS A 113 12.49 2.28 -9.18
CA LYS A 113 13.06 0.98 -9.58
C LYS A 113 13.01 -0.07 -8.48
N PRO A 114 11.83 -0.37 -7.90
CA PRO A 114 11.70 -1.35 -6.83
C PRO A 114 11.99 -2.76 -7.34
N GLU A 115 12.67 -3.57 -6.52
CA GLU A 115 12.83 -5.00 -6.79
C GLU A 115 11.57 -5.78 -6.41
N ALA A 116 10.83 -5.28 -5.42
CA ALA A 116 9.56 -5.84 -4.98
C ALA A 116 8.46 -4.78 -4.94
N VAL A 117 7.27 -5.16 -5.39
CA VAL A 117 6.04 -4.37 -5.26
C VAL A 117 5.07 -5.13 -4.37
N VAL A 118 4.44 -4.44 -3.42
CA VAL A 118 3.44 -4.99 -2.49
C VAL A 118 2.11 -4.31 -2.73
N ILE A 119 1.07 -5.11 -2.98
CA ILE A 119 -0.28 -4.66 -3.31
C ILE A 119 -1.33 -5.53 -2.63
N GLY A 120 -2.58 -5.07 -2.57
CA GLY A 120 -3.72 -5.91 -2.22
C GLY A 120 -4.09 -6.92 -3.32
N ASP A 121 -5.06 -7.80 -3.02
CA ASP A 121 -5.61 -8.71 -4.02
C ASP A 121 -6.62 -7.95 -4.93
N PRO A 122 -6.35 -7.85 -6.25
CA PRO A 122 -7.26 -7.21 -7.19
C PRO A 122 -8.53 -8.03 -7.46
N GLN A 123 -8.56 -9.32 -7.09
CA GLN A 123 -9.66 -10.25 -7.39
C GLN A 123 -10.57 -10.50 -6.19
N GLY A 124 -10.07 -10.36 -4.97
CA GLY A 124 -10.83 -10.63 -3.76
C GLY A 124 -11.99 -9.65 -3.58
N VAL A 125 -13.24 -10.13 -3.69
CA VAL A 125 -14.46 -9.34 -3.46
C VAL A 125 -15.00 -9.60 -2.07
N PHE A 126 -15.03 -10.85 -1.64
CA PHE A 126 -15.56 -11.27 -0.36
C PHE A 126 -14.47 -11.99 0.45
N TYR A 127 -14.35 -11.65 1.73
CA TYR A 127 -13.44 -12.30 2.65
C TYR A 127 -14.19 -12.86 3.86
N GLY A 128 -13.93 -14.12 4.18
CA GLY A 128 -14.57 -14.80 5.29
C GLY A 128 -16.11 -14.75 5.21
N ASN A 129 -16.75 -14.61 6.37
CA ASN A 129 -18.19 -14.67 6.48
C ASN A 129 -18.82 -13.26 6.60
N GLY A 130 -18.53 -12.34 5.68
CA GLY A 130 -19.26 -11.08 5.65
C GLY A 130 -18.47 -9.81 5.38
N TYR A 131 -17.17 -9.87 5.16
CA TYR A 131 -16.44 -8.69 4.74
C TYR A 131 -16.48 -8.53 3.21
N ILE A 132 -16.99 -7.39 2.76
CA ILE A 132 -16.93 -6.99 1.35
C ILE A 132 -15.69 -6.11 1.18
N ASN A 133 -14.78 -6.52 0.30
CA ASN A 133 -13.56 -5.74 0.03
C ASN A 133 -13.91 -4.39 -0.61
N HIS A 134 -13.34 -3.33 -0.07
CA HIS A 134 -13.55 -1.98 -0.55
C HIS A 134 -13.26 -1.87 -2.06
N PRO A 135 -14.11 -1.22 -2.87
CA PRO A 135 -13.88 -1.08 -4.30
C PRO A 135 -12.52 -0.41 -4.61
N ASP A 136 -12.15 0.59 -3.82
CA ASP A 136 -10.86 1.29 -3.97
C ASP A 136 -9.66 0.38 -3.74
N HIS A 137 -9.73 -0.58 -2.80
CA HIS A 137 -8.65 -1.56 -2.60
C HIS A 137 -8.40 -2.38 -3.86
N ARG A 138 -9.49 -2.82 -4.52
CA ARG A 138 -9.39 -3.59 -5.76
C ARG A 138 -8.92 -2.73 -6.93
N ALA A 139 -9.43 -1.50 -7.04
CA ALA A 139 -9.03 -0.55 -8.07
C ALA A 139 -7.53 -0.19 -7.95
N ALA A 140 -7.07 0.11 -6.74
CA ALA A 140 -5.66 0.36 -6.44
C ALA A 140 -4.78 -0.82 -6.80
N ALA A 141 -5.16 -2.03 -6.35
CA ALA A 141 -4.43 -3.26 -6.62
C ALA A 141 -4.37 -3.58 -8.12
N GLN A 142 -5.48 -3.45 -8.84
CA GLN A 142 -5.55 -3.67 -10.29
C GLN A 142 -4.67 -2.67 -11.05
N ALA A 143 -4.77 -1.39 -10.75
CA ALA A 143 -3.95 -0.36 -11.38
C ALA A 143 -2.46 -0.60 -11.12
N ALA A 144 -2.07 -0.94 -9.90
CA ALA A 144 -0.71 -1.24 -9.50
C ALA A 144 -0.17 -2.51 -10.17
N LEU A 145 -0.98 -3.58 -10.27
CA LEU A 145 -0.61 -4.80 -10.98
C LEU A 145 -0.32 -4.50 -12.45
N TYR A 146 -1.22 -3.78 -13.13
CA TYR A 146 -1.06 -3.43 -14.55
C TYR A 146 0.06 -2.40 -14.79
N ALA A 147 0.33 -1.53 -13.82
CA ALA A 147 1.49 -0.66 -13.85
C ALA A 147 2.79 -1.45 -13.74
N THR A 148 2.83 -2.46 -12.87
CA THR A 148 3.99 -3.33 -12.68
C THR A 148 4.24 -4.18 -13.93
N PHE A 149 3.21 -4.84 -14.44
CA PHE A 149 3.26 -5.63 -15.66
C PHE A 149 1.97 -5.40 -16.50
N PRO A 150 2.11 -5.12 -17.80
CA PRO A 150 3.36 -5.00 -18.56
C PRO A 150 3.96 -3.58 -18.58
N SER A 151 3.32 -2.56 -17.95
CA SER A 151 3.61 -1.16 -18.28
C SER A 151 5.00 -0.71 -17.88
N ALA A 152 5.49 -1.06 -16.68
CA ALA A 152 6.78 -0.60 -16.21
C ALA A 152 7.94 -1.20 -17.03
N GLU A 153 7.83 -2.46 -17.48
CA GLU A 153 8.92 -3.11 -18.20
C GLU A 153 8.87 -2.95 -19.73
N THR A 154 7.71 -2.57 -20.29
CA THR A 154 7.55 -2.49 -21.75
C THR A 154 7.85 -1.07 -22.26
N ARG A 155 8.89 -0.96 -23.08
CA ARG A 155 9.41 0.32 -23.59
C ARG A 155 8.38 1.14 -24.37
N LEU A 156 7.52 0.51 -25.17
CA LEU A 156 6.53 1.18 -26.02
C LEU A 156 5.21 1.48 -25.33
N ILE A 157 5.05 1.14 -24.05
CA ILE A 157 3.90 1.55 -23.23
C ILE A 157 4.26 2.87 -22.54
N PHE A 158 3.42 3.90 -22.74
CA PHE A 158 3.64 5.26 -22.21
C PHE A 158 4.97 5.85 -22.69
N THR A 159 5.11 6.00 -24.00
CA THR A 159 6.33 6.51 -24.65
C THR A 159 6.71 7.92 -24.22
N ASP A 160 5.75 8.73 -23.78
CA ASP A 160 6.00 10.04 -23.17
C ASP A 160 6.77 9.94 -21.84
N LEU A 161 6.55 8.91 -21.04
CA LEU A 161 7.38 8.65 -19.84
C LEU A 161 8.82 8.35 -20.24
N LEU A 162 9.01 7.59 -21.32
CA LEU A 162 10.33 7.30 -21.84
C LEU A 162 11.04 8.57 -22.32
N GLN A 163 10.32 9.43 -23.06
CA GLN A 163 10.83 10.73 -23.51
C GLN A 163 11.19 11.65 -22.34
N ALA A 164 10.47 11.54 -21.22
CA ALA A 164 10.78 12.23 -19.96
C ALA A 164 11.92 11.58 -19.15
N GLY A 165 12.58 10.54 -19.66
CA GLY A 165 13.74 9.91 -19.02
C GLY A 165 13.40 8.76 -18.04
N TYR A 166 12.14 8.35 -17.93
CA TYR A 166 11.72 7.20 -17.12
C TYR A 166 11.91 5.91 -17.91
N GLU A 167 13.12 5.36 -17.86
CA GLU A 167 13.47 4.11 -18.54
C GLU A 167 12.69 2.91 -17.98
N PRO A 168 12.39 1.90 -18.82
CA PRO A 168 11.72 0.69 -18.38
C PRO A 168 12.42 0.02 -17.21
N HIS A 169 11.61 -0.54 -16.31
CA HIS A 169 12.09 -1.27 -15.15
C HIS A 169 11.30 -2.56 -14.95
N LYS A 170 12.02 -3.67 -14.74
CA LYS A 170 11.44 -4.97 -14.44
C LYS A 170 11.45 -5.22 -12.93
N VAL A 171 10.27 -5.32 -12.34
CA VAL A 171 10.08 -5.74 -10.94
C VAL A 171 10.36 -7.23 -10.83
N LYS A 172 11.13 -7.64 -9.83
CA LYS A 172 11.51 -9.05 -9.65
C LYS A 172 10.42 -9.88 -8.97
N ARG A 173 9.67 -9.27 -8.04
CA ARG A 173 8.61 -9.94 -7.27
C ARG A 173 7.44 -9.00 -7.02
N ILE A 174 6.24 -9.55 -7.11
CA ILE A 174 5.00 -8.90 -6.68
C ILE A 174 4.47 -9.71 -5.49
N TYR A 175 4.23 -9.04 -4.38
CA TYR A 175 3.60 -9.62 -3.21
C TYR A 175 2.15 -9.13 -3.15
N VAL A 176 1.22 -10.07 -3.18
CA VAL A 176 -0.22 -9.81 -3.13
C VAL A 176 -0.72 -10.26 -1.76
N HIS A 177 -1.10 -9.31 -0.90
CA HIS A 177 -1.70 -9.66 0.39
C HIS A 177 -3.21 -9.84 0.27
N GLY A 178 -3.79 -10.62 1.17
CA GLY A 178 -5.23 -10.91 1.16
C GLY A 178 -5.64 -11.94 0.12
N ALA A 179 -4.69 -12.62 -0.54
CA ALA A 179 -5.01 -13.66 -1.53
C ALA A 179 -5.73 -14.85 -0.88
N GLU A 180 -6.76 -15.38 -1.53
CA GLU A 180 -7.53 -16.53 -1.05
C GLU A 180 -6.66 -17.79 -0.88
N LYS A 181 -5.68 -17.95 -1.75
CA LYS A 181 -4.73 -19.07 -1.74
C LYS A 181 -3.30 -18.56 -1.62
N PRO A 182 -2.84 -18.21 -0.41
CA PRO A 182 -1.48 -17.72 -0.22
C PRO A 182 -0.45 -18.82 -0.52
N ASP A 183 0.67 -18.44 -1.12
CA ASP A 183 1.82 -19.29 -1.41
C ASP A 183 3.09 -18.88 -0.64
N THR A 184 3.03 -17.74 0.02
CA THR A 184 4.18 -17.13 0.69
C THR A 184 3.77 -16.59 2.06
N TRP A 185 4.54 -16.93 3.08
CA TRP A 185 4.38 -16.42 4.46
C TRP A 185 5.65 -15.72 4.88
N VAL A 186 5.51 -14.57 5.50
CA VAL A 186 6.63 -13.83 6.07
C VAL A 186 6.47 -13.83 7.59
N ASP A 187 7.44 -14.43 8.30
CA ASP A 187 7.47 -14.36 9.75
C ASP A 187 7.76 -12.92 10.22
N ILE A 188 6.79 -12.33 10.90
CA ILE A 188 6.85 -10.99 11.48
C ILE A 188 6.94 -10.99 13.01
N SER A 189 7.26 -12.12 13.64
CA SER A 189 7.33 -12.26 15.11
C SER A 189 8.19 -11.16 15.75
N THR A 190 9.28 -10.79 15.12
CA THR A 190 10.19 -9.74 15.59
C THR A 190 9.68 -8.31 15.32
N THR A 191 8.72 -8.13 14.42
CA THR A 191 8.25 -6.81 13.97
C THR A 191 6.77 -6.56 14.24
N ILE A 192 6.04 -7.51 14.80
CA ILE A 192 4.62 -7.35 15.16
C ILE A 192 4.38 -6.14 16.07
N ASN A 193 5.27 -5.89 17.03
CA ASN A 193 5.15 -4.73 17.91
C ASN A 193 5.37 -3.41 17.16
N VAL A 194 6.23 -3.40 16.14
CA VAL A 194 6.44 -2.23 15.29
C VAL A 194 5.19 -1.98 14.43
N LYS A 195 4.60 -3.04 13.84
CA LYS A 195 3.31 -2.98 13.12
C LYS A 195 2.22 -2.35 13.99
N LEU A 196 2.02 -2.86 15.21
CA LEU A 196 1.02 -2.35 16.14
C LEU A 196 1.26 -0.88 16.54
N LYS A 197 2.52 -0.50 16.74
CA LYS A 197 2.90 0.89 17.04
C LYS A 197 2.61 1.82 15.86
N ALA A 198 2.82 1.37 14.63
CA ALA A 198 2.51 2.11 13.42
C ALA A 198 1.00 2.24 13.24
N LEU A 199 0.23 1.15 13.35
CA LEU A 199 -1.22 1.16 13.25
C LEU A 199 -1.86 2.15 14.23
N LYS A 200 -1.39 2.21 15.47
CA LYS A 200 -1.87 3.16 16.50
C LYS A 200 -1.58 4.64 16.18
N LYS A 201 -0.91 4.97 15.08
CA LYS A 201 -0.77 6.35 14.61
C LYS A 201 -2.05 6.85 13.94
N HIS A 202 -2.86 5.97 13.39
CA HIS A 202 -4.13 6.28 12.73
C HIS A 202 -5.27 6.50 13.74
N LYS A 203 -5.10 7.49 14.60
CA LYS A 203 -6.03 7.78 15.69
C LYS A 203 -7.41 8.19 15.20
N SER A 204 -7.47 8.93 14.09
CA SER A 204 -8.74 9.35 13.48
C SER A 204 -9.62 8.18 13.04
N GLN A 205 -9.01 7.04 12.72
CA GLN A 205 -9.70 5.84 12.25
C GLN A 205 -9.92 4.81 13.36
N LEU A 206 -9.00 4.71 14.29
CA LEU A 206 -9.09 3.73 15.38
C LEU A 206 -9.98 4.22 16.54
N GLY A 207 -10.05 5.53 16.79
CA GLY A 207 -10.73 6.06 17.98
C GLY A 207 -10.22 5.37 19.25
N GLU A 208 -11.16 4.81 20.03
CA GLU A 208 -10.86 4.07 21.27
C GLU A 208 -10.58 2.57 21.05
N TRP A 209 -10.66 2.10 19.80
CA TRP A 209 -10.43 0.70 19.49
C TRP A 209 -8.98 0.29 19.69
N LYS A 210 -8.79 -0.87 20.33
CA LYS A 210 -7.46 -1.45 20.62
C LYS A 210 -7.24 -2.69 19.78
N PRO A 211 -6.57 -2.57 18.62
CA PRO A 211 -6.44 -3.67 17.66
C PRO A 211 -5.44 -4.76 18.08
N ASP A 212 -4.68 -4.59 19.17
CA ASP A 212 -3.53 -5.42 19.52
C ASP A 212 -3.84 -6.91 19.53
N LYS A 213 -4.94 -7.34 20.19
CA LYS A 213 -5.29 -8.75 20.30
C LYS A 213 -5.61 -9.33 18.91
N MET A 214 -6.52 -8.68 18.19
CA MET A 214 -6.96 -9.14 16.87
C MET A 214 -5.79 -9.24 15.88
N MET A 215 -4.92 -8.22 15.85
CA MET A 215 -3.77 -8.20 14.94
C MET A 215 -2.70 -9.25 15.24
N ARG A 216 -2.69 -9.82 16.46
CA ARG A 216 -1.78 -10.92 16.83
C ARG A 216 -2.36 -12.29 16.53
N GLU A 217 -3.68 -12.38 16.41
CA GLU A 217 -4.40 -13.60 16.09
C GLU A 217 -4.53 -13.84 14.57
N TRP A 218 -4.28 -12.80 13.78
CA TRP A 218 -4.22 -12.84 12.31
C TRP A 218 -2.81 -13.21 11.83
#